data_19bebd8e655788f9293c533103fdc988
#
_entry.id   19bebd8e655788f9293c533103fdc988
#
_cell.length_a   1.000
_cell.length_b   1.000
_cell.length_c   1.000
_cell.angle_alpha   90.00
_cell.angle_beta   90.00
_cell.angle_gamma   90.00
#
_symmetry.space_group_name_H-M   'P 1'
#
loop_
_entity.id
_entity.type
_entity.pdbx_description
1 polymer ?
#
loop_
_entity_poly.entity_id
_entity_poly.type
_entity_poly.pdbx_seq_one_letter_code
_entity_poly.pdbx_strand_id
1 'polypeptide(L)'
;VYTSIFVLIFGTTQFSKYIRNKLTKLHKTFGKLYVFFILFIAAPTGFIMALHANGGIISKVSFSIQALLWFWFTYNAFKFAKNKEWVNHQKFMLRSYALTLSAISLRLFKWLIVSTIELPPMDTYKIVSWLGWIFNLTLVEIYLMNKKNYTQSSRRLRQR
;
A
#
# COMPACT_ATOMS: atom_id res chain seq x y z
N VAL A 1 13.92 9.03 -1.76
CA VAL A 1 13.04 9.85 -0.90
C VAL A 1 12.09 10.70 -1.74
N TYR A 2 12.52 11.44 -2.75
CA TYR A 2 11.66 12.34 -3.54
C TYR A 2 10.57 11.58 -4.35
N THR A 3 10.88 10.40 -4.87
CA THR A 3 9.92 9.57 -5.63
C THR A 3 8.71 9.13 -4.81
N SER A 4 8.85 8.97 -3.49
CA SER A 4 7.75 8.57 -2.61
C SER A 4 6.64 9.61 -2.52
N ILE A 5 6.97 10.90 -2.64
CA ILE A 5 5.99 11.99 -2.65
C ILE A 5 5.11 11.89 -3.90
N PHE A 6 5.71 11.68 -5.06
CA PHE A 6 4.95 11.50 -6.31
C PHE A 6 4.03 10.27 -6.26
N VAL A 7 4.54 9.17 -5.72
CA VAL A 7 3.75 7.93 -5.56
C VAL A 7 2.55 8.15 -4.61
N LEU A 8 2.74 8.91 -3.53
CA LEU A 8 1.64 9.27 -2.62
C LEU A 8 0.59 10.14 -3.32
N ILE A 9 1.00 11.19 -4.02
CA ILE A 9 0.09 12.11 -4.73
C ILE A 9 -0.67 11.36 -5.84
N PHE A 10 0.04 10.60 -6.67
CA PHE A 10 -0.61 9.84 -7.74
C PHE A 10 -1.53 8.74 -7.17
N GLY A 11 -1.14 8.11 -6.06
CA GLY A 11 -1.95 7.11 -5.39
C GLY A 11 -3.26 7.68 -4.83
N THR A 12 -3.23 8.80 -4.11
CA THR A 12 -4.45 9.44 -3.56
C THR A 12 -5.43 9.82 -4.65
N THR A 13 -4.95 10.34 -5.79
CA THR A 13 -5.82 10.73 -6.92
C THR A 13 -6.57 9.55 -7.52
N GLN A 14 -6.02 8.31 -7.41
CA GLN A 14 -6.67 7.10 -7.93
C GLN A 14 -7.98 6.75 -7.20
N PHE A 15 -8.14 7.15 -5.94
CA PHE A 15 -9.33 6.86 -5.14
C PHE A 15 -10.42 7.93 -5.24
N SER A 16 -10.13 9.07 -5.86
CA SER A 16 -11.13 10.11 -6.07
C SER A 16 -12.20 9.66 -7.07
N LYS A 17 -13.47 9.59 -6.61
CA LYS A 17 -14.62 9.30 -7.46
C LYS A 17 -14.79 10.34 -8.58
N TYR A 18 -14.47 11.60 -8.28
CA TYR A 18 -14.54 12.70 -9.24
C TYR A 18 -13.55 12.51 -10.40
N ILE A 19 -12.27 12.24 -10.09
CA ILE A 19 -11.21 12.02 -11.08
C ILE A 19 -11.52 10.79 -11.93
N ARG A 20 -11.96 9.71 -11.31
CA ARG A 20 -12.31 8.46 -12.00
C ARG A 20 -13.47 8.62 -12.96
N ASN A 21 -14.51 9.39 -12.61
CA ASN A 21 -15.74 9.47 -13.38
C ASN A 21 -15.73 10.63 -14.38
N LYS A 22 -15.18 11.80 -14.01
CA LYS A 22 -15.18 12.99 -14.88
C LYS A 22 -13.87 13.17 -15.64
N LEU A 23 -12.72 12.78 -15.06
CA LEU A 23 -11.39 12.98 -15.62
C LEU A 23 -10.71 11.63 -15.92
N THR A 24 -11.37 10.77 -16.66
CA THR A 24 -10.90 9.40 -16.95
C THR A 24 -9.52 9.36 -17.63
N LYS A 25 -9.18 10.34 -18.46
CA LYS A 25 -7.85 10.47 -19.08
C LYS A 25 -6.79 10.70 -18.00
N LEU A 26 -7.06 11.61 -17.06
CA LEU A 26 -6.16 11.93 -15.95
C LEU A 26 -5.97 10.72 -15.01
N HIS A 27 -7.06 10.02 -14.67
CA HIS A 27 -7.00 8.78 -13.90
C HIS A 27 -6.08 7.74 -14.56
N LYS A 28 -6.22 7.52 -15.85
CA LYS A 28 -5.40 6.56 -16.60
C LYS A 28 -3.92 6.97 -16.65
N THR A 29 -3.63 8.26 -16.86
CA THR A 29 -2.25 8.78 -16.92
C THR A 29 -1.58 8.68 -15.55
N PHE A 30 -2.22 9.17 -14.50
CA PHE A 30 -1.68 9.09 -13.13
C PHE A 30 -1.57 7.65 -12.63
N GLY A 31 -2.51 6.78 -13.01
CA GLY A 31 -2.42 5.35 -12.71
C GLY A 31 -1.22 4.68 -13.38
N LYS A 32 -0.93 4.99 -14.64
CA LYS A 32 0.26 4.49 -15.34
C LYS A 32 1.55 5.02 -14.71
N LEU A 33 1.60 6.31 -14.36
CA LEU A 33 2.74 6.91 -13.67
C LEU A 33 2.96 6.26 -12.29
N TYR A 34 1.90 6.06 -11.52
CA TYR A 34 1.95 5.35 -10.23
C TYR A 34 2.55 3.96 -10.37
N VAL A 35 2.05 3.16 -11.32
CA VAL A 35 2.56 1.81 -11.60
C VAL A 35 4.01 1.85 -12.04
N PHE A 36 4.36 2.75 -12.95
CA PHE A 36 5.73 2.90 -13.45
C PHE A 36 6.71 3.24 -12.30
N PHE A 37 6.40 4.26 -11.51
CA PHE A 37 7.27 4.65 -10.40
C PHE A 37 7.45 3.54 -9.36
N ILE A 38 6.41 2.77 -9.07
CA ILE A 38 6.54 1.66 -8.11
C ILE A 38 7.34 0.52 -8.71
N LEU A 39 6.99 0.02 -9.88
CA LEU A 39 7.60 -1.20 -10.42
C LEU A 39 9.06 -0.99 -10.82
N PHE A 40 9.41 0.17 -11.36
CA PHE A 40 10.75 0.40 -11.92
C PHE A 40 11.67 1.17 -10.98
N ILE A 41 11.14 1.94 -10.04
CA ILE A 41 11.97 2.78 -9.17
C ILE A 41 11.76 2.40 -7.69
N ALA A 42 10.54 2.57 -7.15
CA ALA A 42 10.34 2.53 -5.71
C ALA A 42 10.50 1.13 -5.11
N ALA A 43 9.93 0.09 -5.73
CA ALA A 43 10.05 -1.28 -5.21
C ALA A 43 11.48 -1.85 -5.37
N PRO A 44 12.16 -1.72 -6.54
CA PRO A 44 13.55 -2.17 -6.66
C PRO A 44 14.52 -1.43 -5.73
N THR A 45 14.45 -0.10 -5.68
CA THR A 45 15.31 0.68 -4.76
C THR A 45 14.96 0.42 -3.30
N GLY A 46 13.67 0.25 -2.98
CA GLY A 46 13.20 -0.14 -1.66
C GLY A 46 13.74 -1.50 -1.23
N PHE A 47 13.80 -2.46 -2.14
CA PHE A 47 14.40 -3.78 -1.89
C PHE A 47 15.90 -3.69 -1.61
N ILE A 48 16.65 -2.92 -2.42
CA ILE A 48 18.09 -2.70 -2.19
C ILE A 48 18.29 -2.03 -0.82
N MET A 49 17.51 -1.00 -0.49
CA MET A 49 17.58 -0.35 0.82
C MET A 49 17.23 -1.28 1.97
N ALA A 50 16.32 -2.23 1.76
CA ALA A 50 15.93 -3.22 2.76
C ALA A 50 17.12 -4.12 3.17
N LEU A 51 17.97 -4.49 2.22
CA LEU A 51 19.19 -5.30 2.49
C LEU A 51 20.22 -4.57 3.38
N HIS A 52 20.20 -3.23 3.35
CA HIS A 52 21.06 -2.36 4.16
C HIS A 52 20.34 -1.71 5.35
N ALA A 53 19.13 -2.19 5.67
CA ALA A 53 18.34 -1.62 6.76
C ALA A 53 19.01 -1.82 8.12
N ASN A 54 18.93 -0.80 8.97
CA ASN A 54 19.34 -0.88 10.36
C ASN A 54 18.37 -1.77 11.15
N GLY A 55 18.77 -2.28 12.31
CA GLY A 55 17.92 -3.16 13.13
C GLY A 55 18.10 -4.66 12.88
N GLY A 56 19.17 -5.05 12.14
CA GLY A 56 19.57 -6.43 11.93
C GLY A 56 18.66 -7.21 10.97
N ILE A 57 18.73 -8.54 11.03
CA ILE A 57 18.02 -9.45 10.12
C ILE A 57 16.50 -9.24 10.17
N ILE A 58 15.94 -8.97 11.35
CA ILE A 58 14.49 -8.80 11.56
C ILE A 58 13.93 -7.67 10.68
N SER A 59 14.56 -6.51 10.69
CA SER A 59 14.14 -5.36 9.89
C SER A 59 14.42 -5.56 8.40
N LYS A 60 15.55 -6.18 8.05
CA LYS A 60 15.90 -6.51 6.65
C LYS A 60 14.86 -7.42 6.02
N VAL A 61 14.47 -8.49 6.72
CA VAL A 61 13.44 -9.42 6.25
C VAL A 61 12.10 -8.69 6.09
N SER A 62 11.69 -7.89 7.07
CA SER A 62 10.43 -7.14 7.02
C SER A 62 10.35 -6.24 5.80
N PHE A 63 11.33 -5.38 5.59
CA PHE A 63 11.31 -4.45 4.45
C PHE A 63 11.48 -5.15 3.10
N SER A 64 12.22 -6.28 3.04
CA SER A 64 12.32 -7.09 1.83
C SER A 64 10.96 -7.69 1.45
N ILE A 65 10.24 -8.28 2.40
CA ILE A 65 8.88 -8.81 2.19
C ILE A 65 7.95 -7.67 1.75
N GLN A 66 8.00 -6.52 2.42
CA GLN A 66 7.20 -5.36 2.05
C GLN A 66 7.45 -4.91 0.61
N ALA A 67 8.71 -4.81 0.17
CA ALA A 67 9.05 -4.40 -1.19
C ALA A 67 8.55 -5.40 -2.24
N LEU A 68 8.69 -6.72 -1.97
CA LEU A 68 8.19 -7.78 -2.85
C LEU A 68 6.66 -7.78 -2.94
N LEU A 69 5.95 -7.64 -1.82
CA LEU A 69 4.50 -7.53 -1.80
C LEU A 69 4.02 -6.27 -2.53
N TRP A 70 4.74 -5.15 -2.37
CA TRP A 70 4.40 -3.91 -3.05
C TRP A 70 4.52 -4.04 -4.56
N PHE A 71 5.60 -4.64 -5.04
CA PHE A 71 5.79 -4.98 -6.44
C PHE A 71 4.65 -5.89 -6.94
N TRP A 72 4.38 -6.99 -6.22
CA TRP A 72 3.37 -7.98 -6.58
C TRP A 72 1.95 -7.39 -6.66
N PHE A 73 1.54 -6.63 -5.67
CA PHE A 73 0.20 -6.03 -5.67
C PHE A 73 0.04 -4.99 -6.77
N THR A 74 1.06 -4.17 -7.01
CA THR A 74 1.03 -3.15 -8.08
C THR A 74 1.01 -3.79 -9.47
N TYR A 75 1.81 -4.82 -9.69
CA TYR A 75 1.82 -5.57 -10.94
C TYR A 75 0.46 -6.21 -11.24
N ASN A 76 -0.12 -6.92 -10.25
CA ASN A 76 -1.45 -7.52 -10.42
C ASN A 76 -2.54 -6.46 -10.62
N ALA A 77 -2.49 -5.34 -9.91
CA ALA A 77 -3.42 -4.24 -10.12
C ALA A 77 -3.38 -3.75 -11.58
N PHE A 78 -2.20 -3.59 -12.16
CA PHE A 78 -2.03 -3.20 -13.56
C PHE A 78 -2.55 -4.27 -14.52
N LYS A 79 -2.22 -5.56 -14.27
CA LYS A 79 -2.69 -6.70 -15.07
C LYS A 79 -4.22 -6.77 -15.11
N PHE A 80 -4.88 -6.66 -13.96
CA PHE A 80 -6.35 -6.66 -13.89
C PHE A 80 -6.98 -5.43 -14.55
N ALA A 81 -6.34 -4.26 -14.51
CA ALA A 81 -6.79 -3.09 -15.25
C ALA A 81 -6.74 -3.32 -16.78
N LYS A 82 -5.68 -3.96 -17.26
CA LYS A 82 -5.51 -4.32 -18.68
C LYS A 82 -6.57 -5.32 -19.14
N ASN A 83 -6.92 -6.27 -18.29
CA ASN A 83 -7.95 -7.27 -18.54
C ASN A 83 -9.39 -6.75 -18.31
N LYS A 84 -9.57 -5.48 -17.96
CA LYS A 84 -10.88 -4.86 -17.66
C LYS A 84 -11.58 -5.48 -16.42
N GLU A 85 -10.86 -6.17 -15.56
CA GLU A 85 -11.35 -6.75 -14.31
C GLU A 85 -11.34 -5.70 -13.18
N TRP A 86 -12.27 -4.77 -13.24
CA TRP A 86 -12.29 -3.57 -12.38
C TRP A 86 -12.38 -3.89 -10.88
N VAL A 87 -13.10 -4.95 -10.51
CA VAL A 87 -13.25 -5.36 -9.09
C VAL A 87 -11.90 -5.82 -8.52
N ASN A 88 -11.19 -6.67 -9.25
CA ASN A 88 -9.87 -7.16 -8.84
C ASN A 88 -8.84 -6.04 -8.90
N HIS A 89 -8.86 -5.21 -9.94
CA HIS A 89 -8.03 -4.01 -10.03
C HIS A 89 -8.17 -3.14 -8.77
N GLN A 90 -9.40 -2.81 -8.33
CA GLN A 90 -9.60 -1.99 -7.13
C GLN A 90 -9.03 -2.64 -5.87
N LYS A 91 -9.21 -3.95 -5.68
CA LYS A 91 -8.68 -4.67 -4.51
C LYS A 91 -7.15 -4.61 -4.45
N PHE A 92 -6.48 -4.88 -5.56
CA PHE A 92 -5.02 -4.87 -5.62
C PHE A 92 -4.45 -3.46 -5.55
N MET A 93 -5.13 -2.45 -6.11
CA MET A 93 -4.75 -1.04 -5.94
C MET A 93 -4.83 -0.59 -4.48
N LEU A 94 -5.87 -1.00 -3.74
CA LEU A 94 -5.98 -0.69 -2.30
C LEU A 94 -4.83 -1.30 -1.51
N ARG A 95 -4.46 -2.56 -1.77
CA ARG A 95 -3.33 -3.22 -1.13
C ARG A 95 -2.00 -2.54 -1.46
N SER A 96 -1.77 -2.22 -2.74
CA SER A 96 -0.59 -1.49 -3.18
C SER A 96 -0.48 -0.13 -2.48
N TYR A 97 -1.60 0.59 -2.40
CA TYR A 97 -1.62 1.90 -1.76
C TYR A 97 -1.45 1.83 -0.23
N ALA A 98 -1.97 0.78 0.41
CA ALA A 98 -1.72 0.53 1.84
C ALA A 98 -0.22 0.40 2.13
N LEU A 99 0.53 -0.28 1.25
CA LEU A 99 1.98 -0.38 1.36
C LEU A 99 2.69 0.96 1.05
N THR A 100 2.15 1.77 0.16
CA THR A 100 2.64 3.15 -0.06
C THR A 100 2.51 3.99 1.21
N LEU A 101 1.38 3.88 1.92
CA LEU A 101 1.14 4.58 3.19
C LEU A 101 2.00 4.08 4.34
N SER A 102 2.59 2.89 4.24
CA SER A 102 3.42 2.31 5.30
C SER A 102 4.59 3.21 5.71
N ALA A 103 5.14 3.99 4.78
CA ALA A 103 6.21 4.94 5.07
C ALA A 103 5.78 6.06 6.04
N ILE A 104 4.50 6.47 5.97
CA ILE A 104 3.91 7.44 6.90
C ILE A 104 3.62 6.77 8.23
N SER A 105 2.97 5.61 8.21
CA SER A 105 2.62 4.83 9.40
C SER A 105 3.86 4.45 10.22
N LEU A 106 4.96 4.07 9.54
CA LEU A 106 6.23 3.76 10.18
C LEU A 106 6.77 4.96 10.97
N ARG A 107 6.75 6.15 10.38
CA ARG A 107 7.20 7.38 11.06
C ARG A 107 6.30 7.75 12.23
N LEU A 108 4.98 7.61 12.04
CA LEU A 108 3.99 7.89 13.08
C LEU A 108 4.16 6.94 14.27
N PHE A 109 4.24 5.65 14.03
CA PHE A 109 4.44 4.66 15.10
C PHE A 109 5.80 4.82 15.79
N LYS A 110 6.87 5.13 15.03
CA LYS A 110 8.16 5.42 15.63
C LYS A 110 8.07 6.62 16.56
N TRP A 111 7.46 7.70 16.14
CA TRP A 111 7.26 8.90 16.97
C TRP A 111 6.43 8.57 18.22
N LEU A 112 5.32 7.84 18.06
CA LEU A 112 4.44 7.46 19.15
C LEU A 112 5.18 6.59 20.20
N ILE A 113 5.90 5.57 19.77
CA ILE A 113 6.61 4.66 20.68
C ILE A 113 7.74 5.39 21.41
N VAL A 114 8.50 6.22 20.72
CA VAL A 114 9.61 6.98 21.34
C VAL A 114 9.07 8.01 22.34
N SER A 115 7.90 8.61 22.09
CA SER A 115 7.30 9.60 23.00
C SER A 115 6.59 9.01 24.21
N THR A 116 6.17 7.73 24.15
CA THR A 116 5.40 7.08 25.23
C THR A 116 6.21 6.05 26.01
N ILE A 117 7.11 5.36 25.34
CA ILE A 117 7.87 4.24 25.90
C ILE A 117 9.34 4.51 25.59
N GLU A 118 10.17 4.73 26.59
CA GLU A 118 11.61 4.98 26.46
C GLU A 118 12.37 3.70 26.03
N LEU A 119 12.02 3.13 24.90
CA LEU A 119 12.69 1.96 24.35
C LEU A 119 13.98 2.34 23.62
N PRO A 120 15.00 1.47 23.64
CA PRO A 120 16.21 1.68 22.83
C PRO A 120 15.86 1.88 21.35
N PRO A 121 16.52 2.80 20.66
CA PRO A 121 16.18 3.15 19.27
C PRO A 121 16.18 1.97 18.30
N MET A 122 17.05 0.97 18.53
CA MET A 122 17.17 -0.22 17.69
C MET A 122 16.00 -1.19 17.86
N ASP A 123 15.49 -1.36 19.08
CA ASP A 123 14.37 -2.26 19.34
C ASP A 123 13.06 -1.63 18.86
N THR A 124 12.90 -0.33 19.08
CA THR A 124 11.82 0.45 18.45
C THR A 124 11.81 0.26 16.94
N TYR A 125 12.96 0.32 16.28
CA TYR A 125 13.05 0.17 14.83
C TYR A 125 12.64 -1.22 14.33
N LYS A 126 13.01 -2.29 15.04
CA LYS A 126 12.57 -3.66 14.75
C LYS A 126 11.05 -3.81 14.79
N ILE A 127 10.42 -3.30 15.87
CA ILE A 127 8.96 -3.37 16.04
C ILE A 127 8.24 -2.58 14.96
N VAL A 128 8.64 -1.35 14.73
CA VAL A 128 7.99 -0.45 13.77
C VAL A 128 8.16 -0.92 12.33
N SER A 129 9.26 -1.61 11.99
CA SER A 129 9.48 -2.16 10.67
C SER A 129 8.39 -3.15 10.24
N TRP A 130 7.81 -3.91 11.16
CA TRP A 130 6.69 -4.82 10.93
C TRP A 130 5.34 -4.11 11.07
N LEU A 131 5.17 -3.34 12.13
CA LEU A 131 3.91 -2.68 12.46
C LEU A 131 3.45 -1.74 11.34
N GLY A 132 4.37 -0.99 10.73
CA GLY A 132 4.06 0.04 9.76
C GLY A 132 3.28 -0.45 8.54
N TRP A 133 3.61 -1.60 7.98
CA TRP A 133 2.94 -2.11 6.79
C TRP A 133 1.87 -3.18 7.10
N ILE A 134 2.08 -4.02 8.12
CA ILE A 134 1.07 -5.02 8.53
C ILE A 134 -0.20 -4.33 8.97
N PHE A 135 -0.11 -3.29 9.79
CA PHE A 135 -1.27 -2.52 10.23
C PHE A 135 -2.09 -1.99 9.05
N ASN A 136 -1.44 -1.35 8.07
CA ASN A 136 -2.13 -0.82 6.90
C ASN A 136 -2.77 -1.90 6.04
N LEU A 137 -2.08 -3.04 5.83
CA LEU A 137 -2.67 -4.16 5.10
C LEU A 137 -3.86 -4.77 5.83
N THR A 138 -3.76 -4.95 7.14
CA THR A 138 -4.86 -5.48 7.96
C THR A 138 -6.10 -4.59 7.86
N LEU A 139 -5.95 -3.27 7.94
CA LEU A 139 -7.06 -2.33 7.76
C LEU A 139 -7.72 -2.49 6.38
N VAL A 140 -6.92 -2.62 5.32
CA VAL A 140 -7.45 -2.82 3.96
C VAL A 140 -8.15 -4.17 3.82
N GLU A 141 -7.62 -5.26 4.40
CA GLU A 141 -8.28 -6.57 4.34
C GLU A 141 -9.62 -6.56 5.09
N ILE A 142 -9.68 -5.96 6.28
CA ILE A 142 -10.93 -5.77 7.03
C ILE A 142 -11.94 -4.98 6.20
N TYR A 143 -11.51 -3.88 5.58
CA TYR A 143 -12.38 -3.08 4.72
C TYR A 143 -12.92 -3.88 3.53
N LEU A 144 -12.07 -4.67 2.87
CA LEU A 144 -12.45 -5.50 1.70
C LEU A 144 -13.42 -6.63 2.09
N MET A 145 -13.23 -7.25 3.27
CA MET A 145 -14.12 -8.28 3.81
C MET A 145 -15.52 -7.70 4.12
N ASN A 146 -15.57 -6.57 4.80
CA ASN A 146 -16.83 -5.92 5.13
C ASN A 146 -17.61 -5.50 3.87
N LYS A 147 -16.91 -4.97 2.87
CA LYS A 147 -17.52 -4.62 1.59
C LYS A 147 -18.09 -5.82 0.85
N LYS A 148 -17.41 -6.98 0.90
CA LYS A 148 -17.89 -8.23 0.30
C LYS A 148 -19.17 -8.71 0.99
N ASN A 149 -19.18 -8.73 2.31
CA ASN A 149 -20.33 -9.17 3.12
C ASN A 149 -21.57 -8.28 2.87
N TYR A 150 -21.37 -6.95 2.82
CA TYR A 150 -22.46 -6.02 2.50
C TYR A 150 -23.06 -6.29 1.12
N THR A 151 -22.23 -6.52 0.11
CA THR A 151 -22.68 -6.79 -1.26
C THR A 151 -23.43 -8.13 -1.35
N GLN A 152 -23.02 -9.14 -0.62
CA GLN A 152 -23.72 -10.43 -0.58
C GLN A 152 -25.07 -10.32 0.15
N SER A 153 -25.12 -9.61 1.26
CA SER A 153 -26.35 -9.40 2.02
C SER A 153 -27.41 -8.66 1.19
N SER A 154 -27.01 -7.58 0.50
CA SER A 154 -27.92 -6.82 -0.35
C SER A 154 -28.45 -7.60 -1.56
N ARG A 155 -27.67 -8.55 -2.10
CA ARG A 155 -28.15 -9.46 -3.17
C ARG A 155 -29.18 -10.44 -2.65
N ARG A 156 -29.00 -11.03 -1.45
CA ARG A 156 -29.96 -11.95 -0.83
C ARG A 156 -31.30 -11.29 -0.54
N LEU A 157 -31.29 -10.04 -0.11
CA LEU A 157 -32.51 -9.28 0.16
C LEU A 157 -33.31 -8.93 -1.10
N ARG A 158 -32.65 -8.83 -2.26
CA ARG A 158 -33.34 -8.58 -3.55
C ARG A 158 -33.93 -9.85 -4.19
N GLN A 159 -33.56 -11.01 -3.70
CA GLN A 159 -34.04 -12.31 -4.20
C GLN A 159 -35.18 -12.91 -3.35
N ARG A 160 -35.54 -12.23 -2.26
CA ARG A 160 -36.72 -12.52 -1.43
C ARG A 160 -37.85 -11.57 -1.76
#